data_5054a5a72f412b15e338bda57219b304
#
_entry.id   5054a5a72f412b15e338bda57219b304
#
_cell.length_a   1.000
_cell.length_b   1.000
_cell.length_c   1.000
_cell.angle_alpha   90.00
_cell.angle_beta   90.00
_cell.angle_gamma   90.00
#
_symmetry.space_group_name_H-M   'P 1'
#
loop_
_entity.id
_entity.type
_entity.pdbx_description
1 polymer ?
#
loop_
_entity_poly.entity_id
_entity_poly.type
_entity_poly.pdbx_seq_one_letter_code
_entity_poly.pdbx_strand_id
1 'polypeptide(L)'
;MKTIYWDAADMREKDGPIGIFSSKVNVVPAGTTFRVMSPRTREQTPQYGEVEERYGIFFFFSDRDEPEAPFFAVPQLELFARDREGGWFGTSNCGEEEVYYITPEGEPFRVSSSMKEFARRLLAGEDWRELWEPAQELALYPSKEAAARAVELVPLSELLPKDWKGAEER
;
A
#
# COMPACT_ATOMS: atom_id res chain seq x y z
N MET A 1 3.93 23.33 -8.08
CA MET A 1 2.93 22.47 -8.74
C MET A 1 1.93 21.97 -7.71
N LYS A 2 0.66 22.08 -8.00
CA LYS A 2 -0.40 21.59 -7.12
C LYS A 2 -0.48 20.06 -7.19
N THR A 3 -0.65 19.41 -6.05
CA THR A 3 -0.87 17.97 -5.97
C THR A 3 -2.31 17.69 -5.54
N ILE A 4 -3.00 16.87 -6.31
CA ILE A 4 -4.32 16.36 -5.95
C ILE A 4 -4.25 14.84 -5.82
N TYR A 5 -5.12 14.30 -4.98
CA TYR A 5 -5.16 12.88 -4.68
C TYR A 5 -6.50 12.29 -5.08
N TRP A 6 -6.52 11.02 -5.42
CA TRP A 6 -7.73 10.27 -5.69
C TRP A 6 -7.70 8.96 -4.91
N ASP A 7 -8.86 8.47 -4.49
CA ASP A 7 -8.95 7.25 -3.71
C ASP A 7 -8.71 6.03 -4.60
N ALA A 8 -7.65 5.30 -4.34
CA ALA A 8 -7.29 4.10 -5.10
C ALA A 8 -8.35 2.99 -4.99
N ALA A 9 -9.18 3.01 -3.94
CA ALA A 9 -10.28 2.08 -3.79
C ALA A 9 -11.40 2.30 -4.82
N ASP A 10 -11.46 3.49 -5.44
CA ASP A 10 -12.42 3.79 -6.50
C ASP A 10 -12.04 3.11 -7.82
N MET A 11 -10.80 2.67 -7.95
CA MET A 11 -10.32 2.01 -9.15
C MET A 11 -10.78 0.55 -9.17
N ARG A 12 -11.42 0.17 -10.26
CA ARG A 12 -11.82 -1.22 -10.48
C ARG A 12 -10.71 -1.95 -11.23
N GLU A 13 -10.55 -3.23 -10.94
CA GLU A 13 -9.52 -4.07 -11.57
C GLU A 13 -9.56 -3.98 -13.11
N LYS A 14 -10.74 -3.96 -13.68
CA LYS A 14 -10.95 -3.88 -15.13
C LYS A 14 -10.67 -2.53 -15.76
N ASP A 15 -10.51 -1.49 -14.97
CA ASP A 15 -10.22 -0.15 -15.49
C ASP A 15 -8.76 0.01 -15.93
N GLY A 16 -7.90 -0.89 -15.46
CA GLY A 16 -6.48 -0.86 -15.80
C GLY A 16 -5.75 0.35 -15.24
N PRO A 17 -4.48 0.52 -15.57
CA PRO A 17 -3.71 1.68 -15.12
C PRO A 17 -4.22 2.96 -15.75
N ILE A 18 -4.37 4.01 -14.91
CA ILE A 18 -4.83 5.32 -15.36
C ILE A 18 -3.62 6.25 -15.49
N GLY A 19 -3.36 6.68 -16.72
CA GLY A 19 -2.34 7.67 -17.00
C GLY A 19 -2.99 9.04 -17.16
N ILE A 20 -2.96 9.84 -16.11
CA ILE A 20 -3.47 11.21 -16.14
C ILE A 20 -2.27 12.15 -16.11
N PHE A 21 -2.09 12.87 -17.21
CA PHE A 21 -0.96 13.78 -17.34
C PHE A 21 -1.45 15.23 -17.45
N SER A 22 -0.90 16.08 -16.59
CA SER A 22 -1.11 17.50 -16.65
C SER A 22 0.19 18.20 -16.28
N SER A 23 0.54 19.24 -17.03
CA SER A 23 1.72 20.05 -16.73
C SER A 23 1.54 20.95 -15.50
N LYS A 24 0.30 21.13 -15.04
CA LYS A 24 -0.04 22.03 -13.95
C LYS A 24 -0.40 21.34 -12.64
N VAL A 25 -0.72 20.07 -12.68
CA VAL A 25 -1.23 19.32 -11.53
C VAL A 25 -0.53 17.96 -11.46
N ASN A 26 -0.07 17.62 -10.25
CA ASN A 26 0.45 16.30 -9.96
C ASN A 26 -0.70 15.46 -9.39
N VAL A 27 -1.03 14.36 -10.04
CA VAL A 27 -2.15 13.49 -9.67
C VAL A 27 -1.60 12.21 -9.05
N VAL A 28 -1.94 11.97 -7.78
CA VAL A 28 -1.36 10.88 -6.99
C VAL A 28 -2.48 10.02 -6.37
N PRO A 29 -2.40 8.69 -6.49
CA PRO A 29 -3.36 7.84 -5.78
C PRO A 29 -3.14 7.90 -4.27
N ALA A 30 -4.22 7.78 -3.52
CA ALA A 30 -4.21 7.76 -2.06
C ALA A 30 -5.06 6.58 -1.55
N GLY A 31 -4.99 6.33 -0.27
CA GLY A 31 -5.78 5.29 0.38
C GLY A 31 -4.96 4.07 0.75
N THR A 32 -5.55 3.22 1.59
CA THR A 32 -4.95 1.97 2.03
C THR A 32 -5.59 0.82 1.25
N THR A 33 -4.77 0.09 0.51
CA THR A 33 -5.20 -1.08 -0.25
C THR A 33 -4.47 -2.31 0.26
N PHE A 34 -4.84 -3.50 -0.25
CA PHE A 34 -4.27 -4.75 0.23
C PHE A 34 -3.80 -5.62 -0.93
N ARG A 35 -2.64 -6.24 -0.74
CA ARG A 35 -2.14 -7.27 -1.66
C ARG A 35 -2.47 -8.62 -1.02
N VAL A 36 -3.48 -9.31 -1.55
CA VAL A 36 -3.92 -10.61 -1.06
C VAL A 36 -3.52 -11.66 -2.08
N MET A 37 -2.73 -12.63 -1.64
CA MET A 37 -2.21 -13.68 -2.51
C MET A 37 -3.07 -14.94 -2.42
N SER A 38 -2.98 -15.80 -3.44
CA SER A 38 -3.66 -17.09 -3.38
C SER A 38 -2.90 -18.06 -2.48
N PRO A 39 -3.57 -19.02 -1.84
CA PRO A 39 -2.90 -20.07 -1.05
C PRO A 39 -1.86 -20.86 -1.85
N ARG A 40 -2.07 -20.97 -3.15
CA ARG A 40 -1.14 -21.64 -4.06
C ARG A 40 0.24 -20.94 -4.09
N THR A 41 0.26 -19.63 -3.99
CA THR A 41 1.52 -18.88 -3.90
C THR A 41 2.33 -19.30 -2.69
N ARG A 42 1.67 -19.46 -1.54
CA ARG A 42 2.32 -19.93 -0.30
C ARG A 42 2.87 -21.33 -0.46
N GLU A 43 2.12 -22.24 -1.10
CA GLU A 43 2.56 -23.62 -1.35
C GLU A 43 3.76 -23.70 -2.28
N GLN A 44 3.80 -22.83 -3.30
CA GLN A 44 4.89 -22.79 -4.27
C GLN A 44 6.14 -22.09 -3.75
N THR A 45 6.02 -21.29 -2.71
CA THR A 45 7.12 -20.49 -2.16
C THR A 45 7.21 -20.71 -0.65
N PRO A 46 7.90 -21.80 -0.22
CA PRO A 46 8.00 -22.15 1.21
C PRO A 46 8.60 -21.04 2.07
N GLN A 47 9.32 -20.09 1.48
CA GLN A 47 9.92 -18.98 2.17
C GLN A 47 8.90 -18.10 2.92
N TYR A 48 7.65 -18.05 2.47
CA TYR A 48 6.60 -17.32 3.19
C TYR A 48 6.38 -17.88 4.59
N GLY A 49 6.26 -19.22 4.70
CA GLY A 49 6.09 -19.88 6.00
C GLY A 49 7.31 -19.69 6.90
N GLU A 50 8.50 -19.73 6.33
CA GLU A 50 9.76 -19.55 7.04
C GLU A 50 9.85 -18.12 7.62
N VAL A 51 9.48 -17.11 6.87
CA VAL A 51 9.45 -15.71 7.31
C VAL A 51 8.41 -15.52 8.40
N GLU A 52 7.23 -16.11 8.26
CA GLU A 52 6.16 -16.03 9.25
C GLU A 52 6.60 -16.63 10.60
N GLU A 53 7.21 -17.80 10.54
CA GLU A 53 7.68 -18.50 11.74
C GLU A 53 8.83 -17.77 12.42
N ARG A 54 9.79 -17.31 11.64
CA ARG A 54 11.02 -16.68 12.16
C ARG A 54 10.83 -15.24 12.64
N TYR A 55 10.07 -14.45 11.89
CA TYR A 55 9.92 -13.01 12.16
C TYR A 55 8.56 -12.60 12.68
N GLY A 56 7.57 -13.48 12.61
CA GLY A 56 6.21 -13.13 13.00
C GLY A 56 5.55 -12.16 12.02
N ILE A 57 5.93 -12.24 10.75
CA ILE A 57 5.36 -11.43 9.68
C ILE A 57 4.37 -12.30 8.90
N PHE A 58 3.08 -11.99 8.99
CA PHE A 58 2.01 -12.78 8.39
C PHE A 58 1.47 -12.10 7.14
N PHE A 59 1.71 -12.73 5.99
CA PHE A 59 1.26 -12.23 4.70
C PHE A 59 -0.24 -12.48 4.52
N PHE A 60 -0.88 -11.65 3.69
CA PHE A 60 -2.30 -11.78 3.41
C PHE A 60 -2.53 -12.81 2.31
N PHE A 61 -3.25 -13.87 2.66
CA PHE A 61 -3.68 -14.92 1.73
C PHE A 61 -5.20 -15.01 1.75
N SER A 62 -5.80 -15.35 0.61
CA SER A 62 -7.25 -15.36 0.45
C SER A 62 -7.96 -16.41 1.29
N ASP A 63 -7.23 -17.41 1.83
CA ASP A 63 -7.78 -18.41 2.75
C ASP A 63 -7.70 -17.98 4.23
N ARG A 64 -7.28 -16.76 4.49
CA ARG A 64 -7.23 -16.14 5.82
C ARG A 64 -8.31 -15.06 5.94
N ASP A 65 -8.51 -14.58 7.17
CA ASP A 65 -9.45 -13.49 7.41
C ASP A 65 -9.10 -12.26 6.56
N GLU A 66 -10.13 -11.61 6.03
CA GLU A 66 -9.96 -10.41 5.22
C GLU A 66 -9.37 -9.28 6.08
N PRO A 67 -8.27 -8.66 5.63
CA PRO A 67 -7.64 -7.60 6.41
C PRO A 67 -8.44 -6.30 6.33
N GLU A 68 -8.40 -5.55 7.43
CA GLU A 68 -9.03 -4.23 7.53
C GLU A 68 -8.07 -3.29 8.25
N ALA A 69 -7.64 -2.23 7.58
CA ALA A 69 -6.72 -1.26 8.16
C ALA A 69 -7.47 -0.12 8.85
N PRO A 70 -6.99 0.32 10.03
CA PRO A 70 -7.64 1.39 10.78
C PRO A 70 -7.23 2.80 10.33
N PHE A 71 -6.63 2.94 9.14
CA PHE A 71 -6.12 4.22 8.66
C PHE A 71 -6.29 4.37 7.15
N PHE A 72 -6.29 5.64 6.71
CA PHE A 72 -6.28 6.01 5.30
C PHE A 72 -4.92 6.65 4.99
N ALA A 73 -4.15 6.03 4.12
CA ALA A 73 -2.78 6.45 3.79
C ALA A 73 -2.75 7.47 2.65
N VAL A 74 -1.87 8.47 2.75
CA VAL A 74 -1.62 9.45 1.69
C VAL A 74 -0.11 9.64 1.57
N PRO A 75 0.51 9.33 0.44
CA PRO A 75 -0.06 8.67 -0.75
C PRO A 75 -0.49 7.23 -0.48
N GLN A 76 -0.95 6.55 -1.51
CA GLN A 76 -1.44 5.16 -1.40
C GLN A 76 -0.39 4.24 -0.79
N LEU A 77 -0.87 3.39 0.12
CA LEU A 77 -0.07 2.33 0.72
C LEU A 77 -0.79 0.99 0.48
N GLU A 78 -0.11 0.07 -0.18
CA GLU A 78 -0.62 -1.29 -0.38
C GLU A 78 -0.04 -2.20 0.68
N LEU A 79 -0.88 -2.64 1.62
CA LEU A 79 -0.47 -3.51 2.71
C LEU A 79 -0.36 -4.95 2.22
N PHE A 80 0.71 -5.64 2.61
CA PHE A 80 0.93 -7.04 2.22
C PHE A 80 1.09 -8.00 3.39
N ALA A 81 1.30 -7.48 4.61
CA ALA A 81 1.50 -8.34 5.79
C ALA A 81 1.21 -7.59 7.08
N ARG A 82 1.03 -8.37 8.15
CA ARG A 82 0.92 -7.88 9.53
C ARG A 82 1.95 -8.57 10.40
N ASP A 83 2.32 -7.96 11.52
CA ASP A 83 3.15 -8.64 12.51
C ASP A 83 2.29 -9.10 13.70
N ARG A 84 2.94 -9.82 14.64
CA ARG A 84 2.27 -10.36 15.83
C ARG A 84 1.81 -9.26 16.80
N GLU A 85 2.43 -8.11 16.74
CA GLU A 85 2.17 -7.00 17.66
C GLU A 85 1.05 -6.09 17.19
N GLY A 86 0.54 -6.31 15.99
CA GLY A 86 -0.52 -5.52 15.40
C GLY A 86 -0.05 -4.42 14.47
N GLY A 87 1.23 -4.44 14.08
CA GLY A 87 1.76 -3.54 13.07
C GLY A 87 1.46 -4.04 11.65
N TRP A 88 1.80 -3.22 10.66
CA TRP A 88 1.49 -3.47 9.25
C TRP A 88 2.69 -3.25 8.37
N PHE A 89 2.81 -4.05 7.33
CA PHE A 89 3.81 -3.88 6.29
C PHE A 89 3.13 -3.52 4.98
N GLY A 90 3.68 -2.54 4.27
CA GLY A 90 3.12 -2.12 2.99
C GLY A 90 4.17 -1.56 2.05
N THR A 91 3.75 -1.38 0.80
CA THR A 91 4.58 -0.77 -0.24
C THR A 91 3.89 0.45 -0.80
N SER A 92 4.69 1.44 -1.18
CA SER A 92 4.19 2.62 -1.89
C SER A 92 4.16 2.30 -3.40
N ASN A 93 3.03 2.61 -4.04
CA ASN A 93 2.91 2.50 -5.48
C ASN A 93 3.33 3.79 -6.20
N CYS A 94 3.75 4.79 -5.42
CA CYS A 94 4.20 6.07 -5.95
C CYS A 94 5.72 6.13 -5.91
N GLY A 95 6.39 5.54 -6.90
CA GLY A 95 7.84 5.53 -7.00
C GLY A 95 8.43 4.13 -6.97
N GLU A 96 9.59 3.99 -6.34
CA GLU A 96 10.28 2.72 -6.20
C GLU A 96 9.68 1.95 -5.02
N GLU A 97 8.88 0.99 -5.21
CA GLU A 97 8.22 0.13 -4.20
C GLU A 97 8.93 0.01 -2.83
N GLU A 98 9.12 1.13 -2.17
CA GLU A 98 9.72 1.17 -0.83
C GLU A 98 8.83 0.40 0.15
N VAL A 99 9.46 -0.28 1.10
CA VAL A 99 8.73 -1.04 2.12
C VAL A 99 8.62 -0.22 3.40
N TYR A 100 7.40 -0.11 3.89
CA TYR A 100 7.07 0.61 5.13
C TYR A 100 6.54 -0.33 6.18
N TYR A 101 6.83 0.00 7.43
CA TYR A 101 6.21 -0.61 8.59
C TYR A 101 5.41 0.45 9.33
N ILE A 102 4.15 0.13 9.62
CA ILE A 102 3.28 0.99 10.41
C ILE A 102 3.16 0.34 11.79
N THR A 103 3.56 1.05 12.83
CA THR A 103 3.48 0.53 14.20
C THR A 103 2.03 0.33 14.63
N PRO A 104 1.77 -0.46 15.68
CA PRO A 104 0.41 -0.57 16.24
C PRO A 104 -0.20 0.77 16.64
N GLU A 105 0.64 1.76 16.98
CA GLU A 105 0.22 3.12 17.33
C GLU A 105 -0.02 4.00 16.10
N GLY A 106 0.27 3.50 14.89
CA GLY A 106 0.03 4.23 13.66
C GLY A 106 1.18 5.11 13.19
N GLU A 107 2.41 4.83 13.62
CA GLU A 107 3.59 5.57 13.17
C GLU A 107 4.25 4.89 11.98
N PRO A 108 4.48 5.61 10.86
CA PRO A 108 5.10 5.03 9.67
C PRO A 108 6.63 5.10 9.72
N PHE A 109 7.26 3.99 9.36
CA PHE A 109 8.71 3.90 9.18
C PHE A 109 9.04 3.26 7.85
N ARG A 110 10.09 3.76 7.19
CA ARG A 110 10.63 3.12 6.01
C ARG A 110 11.65 2.07 6.47
N VAL A 111 11.50 0.83 6.02
CA VAL A 111 12.35 -0.29 6.44
C VAL A 111 13.20 -0.87 5.32
N SER A 112 12.87 -0.56 4.07
CA SER A 112 13.68 -1.00 2.93
C SER A 112 13.40 -0.14 1.70
N SER A 113 14.38 -0.08 0.80
CA SER A 113 14.26 0.65 -0.46
C SER A 113 13.45 -0.09 -1.52
N SER A 114 13.26 -1.41 -1.36
CA SER A 114 12.47 -2.22 -2.28
C SER A 114 12.01 -3.51 -1.62
N MET A 115 10.96 -4.13 -2.19
CA MET A 115 10.50 -5.45 -1.75
C MET A 115 11.59 -6.51 -1.93
N LYS A 116 12.32 -6.43 -3.03
CA LYS A 116 13.41 -7.37 -3.31
C LYS A 116 14.49 -7.30 -2.24
N GLU A 117 14.89 -6.11 -1.86
CA GLU A 117 15.90 -5.89 -0.83
C GLU A 117 15.40 -6.32 0.55
N PHE A 118 14.14 -6.04 0.86
CA PHE A 118 13.52 -6.47 2.11
C PHE A 118 13.51 -8.00 2.22
N ALA A 119 13.07 -8.69 1.18
CA ALA A 119 13.05 -10.14 1.13
C ALA A 119 14.46 -10.73 1.27
N ARG A 120 15.43 -10.15 0.56
CA ARG A 120 16.83 -10.57 0.65
C ARG A 120 17.36 -10.51 2.08
N ARG A 121 17.09 -9.43 2.77
CA ARG A 121 17.54 -9.23 4.16
C ARG A 121 16.87 -10.20 5.13
N LEU A 122 15.57 -10.44 4.98
CA LEU A 122 14.87 -11.41 5.81
C LEU A 122 15.43 -12.82 5.61
N LEU A 123 15.66 -13.23 4.37
CA LEU A 123 16.20 -14.55 4.06
C LEU A 123 17.66 -14.69 4.50
N ALA A 124 18.40 -13.59 4.55
CA ALA A 124 19.77 -13.57 5.07
C ALA A 124 19.81 -13.58 6.61
N GLY A 125 18.69 -13.47 7.28
CA GLY A 125 18.62 -13.46 8.73
C GLY A 125 18.91 -12.12 9.39
N GLU A 126 18.86 -11.04 8.62
CA GLU A 126 19.06 -9.69 9.15
C GLU A 126 17.81 -9.20 9.87
N ASP A 127 18.01 -8.45 10.96
CA ASP A 127 16.90 -7.87 11.70
C ASP A 127 16.38 -6.63 10.97
N TRP A 128 15.16 -6.70 10.42
CA TRP A 128 14.54 -5.60 9.70
C TRP A 128 14.29 -4.36 10.61
N ARG A 129 14.18 -4.57 11.93
CA ARG A 129 13.92 -3.49 12.88
C ARG A 129 15.10 -2.54 13.05
N GLU A 130 16.30 -2.96 12.73
CA GLU A 130 17.52 -2.12 12.82
C GLU A 130 17.55 -1.05 11.74
N LEU A 131 16.69 -1.15 10.72
CA LEU A 131 16.74 -0.31 9.53
C LEU A 131 15.65 0.76 9.49
N TRP A 132 14.98 0.99 10.60
CA TRP A 132 13.86 1.94 10.66
C TRP A 132 14.31 3.38 10.47
N GLU A 133 13.67 4.05 9.51
CA GLU A 133 13.80 5.48 9.29
C GLU A 133 12.39 6.10 9.31
N PRO A 134 12.15 7.21 10.01
CA PRO A 134 10.83 7.85 9.98
C PRO A 134 10.42 8.17 8.54
N ALA A 135 9.19 7.82 8.18
CA ALA A 135 8.64 8.03 6.84
C ALA A 135 7.81 9.31 6.81
N GLN A 136 8.45 10.45 6.61
CA GLN A 136 7.79 11.75 6.61
C GLN A 136 6.93 11.98 5.37
N GLU A 137 7.23 11.26 4.28
CA GLU A 137 6.50 11.34 3.01
C GLU A 137 5.14 10.63 3.04
N LEU A 138 4.89 9.83 4.08
CA LEU A 138 3.66 9.04 4.23
C LEU A 138 2.86 9.56 5.41
N ALA A 139 1.64 10.02 5.14
CA ALA A 139 0.71 10.47 6.17
C ALA A 139 -0.42 9.46 6.36
N LEU A 140 -0.78 9.20 7.60
CA LEU A 140 -1.85 8.26 7.95
C LEU A 140 -2.96 9.02 8.67
N TYR A 141 -4.17 8.91 8.16
CA TYR A 141 -5.35 9.57 8.71
C TYR A 141 -6.31 8.51 9.27
N PRO A 142 -7.08 8.84 10.33
CA PRO A 142 -8.02 7.87 10.91
C PRO A 142 -9.17 7.50 9.97
N SER A 143 -9.42 8.30 8.93
CA SER A 143 -10.48 8.06 7.96
C SER A 143 -10.22 8.81 6.66
N LYS A 144 -10.94 8.41 5.61
CA LYS A 144 -10.93 9.12 4.32
C LYS A 144 -11.40 10.58 4.49
N GLU A 145 -12.40 10.79 5.33
CA GLU A 145 -12.95 12.12 5.62
C GLU A 145 -11.91 13.03 6.28
N ALA A 146 -11.12 12.48 7.21
CA ALA A 146 -10.03 13.21 7.83
C ALA A 146 -8.95 13.58 6.81
N ALA A 147 -8.62 12.66 5.90
CA ALA A 147 -7.66 12.91 4.83
C ALA A 147 -8.16 14.01 3.88
N ALA A 148 -9.45 13.99 3.54
CA ALA A 148 -10.06 14.98 2.66
C ALA A 148 -10.03 16.40 3.22
N ARG A 149 -9.93 16.54 4.55
CA ARG A 149 -9.76 17.85 5.20
C ARG A 149 -8.32 18.37 5.15
N ALA A 150 -7.36 17.47 5.01
CA ALA A 150 -5.93 17.81 5.05
C ALA A 150 -5.32 17.96 3.66
N VAL A 151 -5.82 17.20 2.67
CA VAL A 151 -5.32 17.22 1.29
C VAL A 151 -6.50 17.34 0.33
N GLU A 152 -6.21 17.76 -0.90
CA GLU A 152 -7.24 17.82 -1.94
C GLU A 152 -7.48 16.41 -2.49
N LEU A 153 -8.59 15.80 -2.08
CA LEU A 153 -9.00 14.47 -2.49
C LEU A 153 -10.20 14.59 -3.42
N VAL A 154 -10.04 14.13 -4.66
CA VAL A 154 -11.10 14.23 -5.68
C VAL A 154 -11.59 12.84 -6.08
N PRO A 155 -12.88 12.70 -6.45
CA PRO A 155 -13.40 11.45 -6.98
C PRO A 155 -12.70 11.08 -8.29
N LEU A 156 -12.42 9.80 -8.49
CA LEU A 156 -11.80 9.32 -9.72
C LEU A 156 -12.59 9.74 -10.97
N SER A 157 -13.92 9.76 -10.88
CA SER A 157 -14.79 10.16 -11.98
C SER A 157 -14.52 11.59 -12.48
N GLU A 158 -14.04 12.49 -11.62
CA GLU A 158 -13.70 13.86 -12.01
C GLU A 158 -12.36 13.95 -12.73
N LEU A 159 -11.51 12.94 -12.59
CA LEU A 159 -10.20 12.89 -13.22
C LEU A 159 -10.22 12.24 -14.61
N LEU A 160 -11.27 11.49 -14.91
CA LEU A 160 -11.41 10.82 -16.18
C LEU A 160 -12.01 11.75 -17.23
N PRO A 161 -11.66 11.57 -18.51
CA PRO A 161 -12.30 12.33 -19.59
C PRO A 161 -13.82 12.15 -19.57
N LYS A 162 -14.57 13.19 -19.97
CA LYS A 162 -16.04 13.14 -19.98
C LYS A 162 -16.60 12.05 -20.87
N ASP A 163 -15.85 11.65 -21.88
CA ASP A 163 -16.21 10.58 -22.82
C ASP A 163 -15.65 9.21 -22.42
N TRP A 164 -15.04 9.12 -21.23
CA TRP A 164 -14.52 7.85 -20.72
C TRP A 164 -15.67 6.91 -20.40
N LYS A 165 -15.67 5.77 -21.08
CA LYS A 165 -16.73 4.77 -20.93
C LYS A 165 -16.32 3.57 -20.07
N GLY A 166 -15.04 3.44 -19.76
CA GLY A 166 -14.54 2.33 -18.96
C GLY A 166 -14.73 0.97 -19.64
N ALA A 167 -14.41 -0.09 -18.90
CA ALA A 167 -14.55 -1.44 -19.40
C ALA A 167 -16.00 -1.96 -19.40
N GLU A 168 -16.92 -1.26 -18.75
CA GLU A 168 -18.32 -1.67 -18.62
C GLU A 168 -19.11 -1.63 -19.93
N GLU A 169 -18.70 -0.77 -20.85
CA GLU A 169 -19.38 -0.58 -22.12
C GLU A 169 -18.71 -1.32 -23.29
N ARG A 170 -17.75 -2.16 -22.99
CA ARG A 170 -17.03 -2.90 -24.02
C ARG A 170 -17.52 -4.32 -24.17
#